data_9f22288a7b223282aab4cd0358ba4595
#
_entry.id   9f22288a7b223282aab4cd0358ba4595
#
_cell.length_a   1.000
_cell.length_b   1.000
_cell.length_c   1.000
_cell.angle_alpha   90.00
_cell.angle_beta   90.00
_cell.angle_gamma   90.00
#
_symmetry.space_group_name_H-M   'P 1'
#
loop_
_entity.id
_entity.type
_entity.pdbx_description
1 polymer ?
#
loop_
_entity_poly.entity_id
_entity_poly.type
_entity_poly.pdbx_seq_one_letter_code
_entity_poly.pdbx_strand_id
1 'polypeptide(L)'
;MRIAIVGTGISGMVAAHLLCQNHDVVVFEANDYIGGHTNTIDVELNGANYPVDTGFIVFNEDTYPNFVKLMMKLGVAWQPSNMSFSVQSEKTDLEYCPTTLNSLISQIRNLLRPSIYSMLVESFRFRREAQEILRANDYETTLGAYLEGKGYSQTFIHHFIIPMGEAIWSADPKQFNEFPAHSFVQFFNNHGFLNVKDQPQWQVIKGGSRTYVEPLTRSYKDNVRLSCPVVSIKRHPDN
;
A
#
# COMPACT_ATOMS: atom_id res chain seq x y z
N MET A 1 23.05 19.54 -15.98
CA MET A 1 23.17 19.85 -14.52
C MET A 1 23.64 18.58 -13.80
N ARG A 2 24.26 18.72 -12.62
CA ARG A 2 24.50 17.59 -11.73
C ARG A 2 23.34 17.48 -10.75
N ILE A 3 22.76 16.28 -10.62
CA ILE A 3 21.57 16.06 -9.80
C ILE A 3 21.86 14.88 -8.86
N ALA A 4 21.66 15.09 -7.56
CA ALA A 4 21.70 14.05 -6.55
C ALA A 4 20.26 13.62 -6.24
N ILE A 5 20.02 12.31 -6.25
CA ILE A 5 18.74 11.71 -5.86
C ILE A 5 18.97 10.89 -4.59
N VAL A 6 18.09 11.04 -3.62
CA VAL A 6 18.16 10.35 -2.33
C VAL A 6 17.11 9.25 -2.30
N GLY A 7 17.57 8.02 -2.16
CA GLY A 7 16.76 6.81 -2.12
C GLY A 7 16.48 6.18 -3.48
N THR A 8 16.42 4.84 -3.49
CA THR A 8 16.11 4.01 -4.66
C THR A 8 14.71 3.38 -4.59
N GLY A 9 13.81 3.93 -3.79
CA GLY A 9 12.40 3.60 -3.91
C GLY A 9 11.86 3.97 -5.29
N ILE A 10 10.63 3.57 -5.63
CA ILE A 10 10.05 3.77 -6.97
C ILE A 10 10.15 5.23 -7.44
N SER A 11 9.92 6.21 -6.56
CA SER A 11 10.01 7.63 -6.90
C SER A 11 11.43 8.05 -7.30
N GLY A 12 12.45 7.62 -6.53
CA GLY A 12 13.84 7.92 -6.84
C GLY A 12 14.31 7.21 -8.12
N MET A 13 13.93 5.96 -8.31
CA MET A 13 14.27 5.21 -9.53
C MET A 13 13.64 5.85 -10.78
N VAL A 14 12.37 6.25 -10.74
CA VAL A 14 11.71 6.91 -11.87
C VAL A 14 12.31 8.29 -12.14
N ALA A 15 12.57 9.09 -11.10
CA ALA A 15 13.24 10.38 -11.25
C ALA A 15 14.62 10.22 -11.92
N ALA A 16 15.43 9.27 -11.46
CA ALA A 16 16.74 8.98 -12.04
C ALA A 16 16.62 8.54 -13.51
N HIS A 17 15.69 7.63 -13.82
CA HIS A 17 15.45 7.14 -15.17
C HIS A 17 15.09 8.26 -16.16
N LEU A 18 14.29 9.21 -15.74
CA LEU A 18 13.88 10.32 -16.59
C LEU A 18 14.98 11.38 -16.72
N LEU A 19 15.67 11.69 -15.63
CA LEU A 19 16.66 12.78 -15.58
C LEU A 19 18.03 12.38 -16.17
N CYS A 20 18.44 11.11 -16.07
CA CYS A 20 19.73 10.66 -16.59
C CYS A 20 19.88 10.79 -18.12
N GLN A 21 18.77 10.99 -18.84
CA GLN A 21 18.79 11.19 -20.29
C GLN A 21 19.45 12.55 -20.69
N ASN A 22 19.35 13.56 -19.82
CA ASN A 22 19.81 14.93 -20.12
C ASN A 22 20.69 15.53 -19.02
N HIS A 23 20.91 14.80 -17.93
CA HIS A 23 21.61 15.30 -16.75
C HIS A 23 22.59 14.26 -16.20
N ASP A 24 23.62 14.74 -15.51
CA ASP A 24 24.55 13.93 -14.73
C ASP A 24 23.88 13.58 -13.38
N VAL A 25 23.41 12.35 -13.24
CA VAL A 25 22.63 11.90 -12.08
C VAL A 25 23.49 10.97 -11.23
N VAL A 26 23.48 11.19 -9.91
CA VAL A 26 24.01 10.28 -8.89
C VAL A 26 22.88 9.95 -7.90
N VAL A 27 22.70 8.67 -7.60
CA VAL A 27 21.68 8.19 -6.65
C VAL A 27 22.34 7.66 -5.40
N PHE A 28 21.87 8.09 -4.24
CA PHE A 28 22.36 7.63 -2.93
C PHE A 28 21.30 6.74 -2.28
N GLU A 29 21.68 5.53 -1.91
CA GLU A 29 20.82 4.55 -1.24
C GLU A 29 21.42 4.14 0.11
N ALA A 30 20.61 4.16 1.15
CA ALA A 30 21.03 3.78 2.49
C ALA A 30 21.26 2.26 2.64
N ASN A 31 20.45 1.47 1.95
CA ASN A 31 20.54 0.01 1.96
C ASN A 31 21.65 -0.50 1.03
N ASP A 32 21.93 -1.78 1.13
CA ASP A 32 22.85 -2.51 0.27
C ASP A 32 22.19 -3.04 -1.02
N TYR A 33 20.90 -2.72 -1.24
CA TYR A 33 20.12 -3.10 -2.41
C TYR A 33 19.30 -1.93 -2.96
N ILE A 34 18.91 -2.02 -4.24
CA ILE A 34 18.06 -1.06 -4.94
C ILE A 34 16.60 -1.52 -4.86
N GLY A 35 15.66 -0.60 -4.54
CA GLY A 35 14.24 -0.88 -4.66
C GLY A 35 13.36 -0.27 -3.58
N GLY A 36 13.87 -0.05 -2.37
CA GLY A 36 13.04 0.38 -1.25
C GLY A 36 11.93 -0.65 -0.95
N HIS A 37 10.65 -0.24 -1.04
CA HIS A 37 9.50 -1.16 -0.90
C HIS A 37 9.32 -2.12 -2.07
N THR A 38 10.08 -1.99 -3.17
CA THR A 38 10.18 -2.99 -4.23
C THR A 38 11.12 -4.09 -3.75
N ASN A 39 10.59 -5.01 -2.98
CA ASN A 39 11.37 -6.07 -2.35
C ASN A 39 10.69 -7.43 -2.53
N THR A 40 11.32 -8.27 -3.35
CA THR A 40 10.86 -9.64 -3.62
C THR A 40 11.83 -10.63 -2.99
N ILE A 41 11.33 -11.53 -2.18
CA ILE A 41 12.10 -12.59 -1.51
C ILE A 41 11.77 -13.92 -2.17
N ASP A 42 12.78 -14.72 -2.49
CA ASP A 42 12.57 -16.08 -2.98
C ASP A 42 12.34 -17.03 -1.80
N VAL A 43 11.20 -17.69 -1.79
CA VAL A 43 10.83 -18.68 -0.77
C VAL A 43 10.84 -20.05 -1.42
N GLU A 44 11.67 -20.96 -0.91
CA GLU A 44 11.65 -22.35 -1.32
C GLU A 44 10.60 -23.14 -0.51
N LEU A 45 9.67 -23.77 -1.21
CA LEU A 45 8.65 -24.62 -0.62
C LEU A 45 8.46 -25.88 -1.48
N ASN A 46 8.60 -27.05 -0.88
CA ASN A 46 8.46 -28.34 -1.55
C ASN A 46 9.32 -28.50 -2.83
N GLY A 47 10.54 -27.94 -2.81
CA GLY A 47 11.47 -28.00 -3.95
C GLY A 47 11.14 -27.04 -5.12
N ALA A 48 10.16 -26.17 -4.94
CA ALA A 48 9.82 -25.09 -5.88
C ALA A 48 10.15 -23.72 -5.27
N ASN A 49 10.59 -22.78 -6.11
CA ASN A 49 10.96 -21.44 -5.69
C ASN A 49 9.86 -20.44 -6.04
N TYR A 50 9.40 -19.68 -5.06
CA TYR A 50 8.30 -18.72 -5.18
C TYR A 50 8.81 -17.30 -4.91
N PRO A 51 8.73 -16.38 -5.89
CA PRO A 51 9.01 -14.96 -5.65
C PRO A 51 7.85 -14.33 -4.86
N VAL A 52 8.12 -13.90 -3.64
CA VAL A 52 7.16 -13.29 -2.74
C VAL A 52 7.48 -11.83 -2.53
N ASP A 53 6.56 -10.94 -2.90
CA ASP A 53 6.67 -9.51 -2.66
C ASP A 53 6.31 -9.18 -1.22
N THR A 54 7.19 -8.43 -0.53
CA THR A 54 7.05 -8.10 0.89
C THR A 54 6.71 -6.63 1.15
N GLY A 55 6.75 -5.79 0.11
CA GLY A 55 6.42 -4.36 0.22
C GLY A 55 5.35 -3.98 -0.80
N PHE A 56 5.73 -3.71 -2.04
CA PHE A 56 4.77 -3.44 -3.12
C PHE A 56 4.26 -4.75 -3.72
N ILE A 57 3.02 -5.11 -3.45
CA ILE A 57 2.45 -6.43 -3.75
C ILE A 57 1.52 -6.39 -4.96
N VAL A 58 0.54 -5.47 -4.98
CA VAL A 58 -0.54 -5.43 -5.96
C VAL A 58 -0.78 -4.01 -6.49
N PHE A 59 -1.33 -3.93 -7.69
CA PHE A 59 -1.82 -2.70 -8.29
C PHE A 59 -3.07 -2.99 -9.13
N ASN A 60 -3.74 -1.97 -9.63
CA ASN A 60 -4.80 -2.09 -10.64
C ASN A 60 -4.62 -1.03 -11.73
N GLU A 61 -5.19 -1.26 -12.90
CA GLU A 61 -4.97 -0.40 -14.05
C GLU A 61 -5.71 0.95 -13.92
N ASP A 62 -6.81 0.98 -13.16
CA ASP A 62 -7.66 2.18 -13.02
C ASP A 62 -6.99 3.26 -12.16
N THR A 63 -6.38 2.86 -11.04
CA THR A 63 -5.81 3.81 -10.08
C THR A 63 -4.30 3.99 -10.20
N TYR A 64 -3.61 3.15 -11.01
CA TYR A 64 -2.17 3.21 -11.25
C TYR A 64 -1.80 3.47 -12.74
N PRO A 65 -2.46 4.43 -13.47
CA PRO A 65 -2.27 4.57 -14.91
C PRO A 65 -0.82 4.91 -15.30
N ASN A 66 -0.10 5.67 -14.48
CA ASN A 66 1.30 6.02 -14.74
C ASN A 66 2.24 4.83 -14.52
N PHE A 67 1.95 4.00 -13.50
CA PHE A 67 2.70 2.77 -13.25
C PHE A 67 2.52 1.78 -14.40
N VAL A 68 1.30 1.58 -14.88
CA VAL A 68 1.00 0.72 -16.03
C VAL A 68 1.75 1.19 -17.29
N LYS A 69 1.72 2.50 -17.59
CA LYS A 69 2.50 3.08 -18.70
C LYS A 69 4.00 2.83 -18.56
N LEU A 70 4.51 2.94 -17.33
CA LEU A 70 5.92 2.67 -17.05
C LEU A 70 6.26 1.20 -17.31
N MET A 71 5.46 0.26 -16.79
CA MET A 71 5.67 -1.17 -17.01
C MET A 71 5.62 -1.54 -18.49
N MET A 72 4.66 -0.99 -19.25
CA MET A 72 4.61 -1.15 -20.71
C MET A 72 5.88 -0.67 -21.39
N LYS A 73 6.37 0.51 -21.01
CA LYS A 73 7.60 1.10 -21.57
C LYS A 73 8.84 0.27 -21.27
N LEU A 74 8.89 -0.34 -20.09
CA LEU A 74 10.00 -1.20 -19.65
C LEU A 74 9.90 -2.65 -20.17
N GLY A 75 8.80 -3.02 -20.81
CA GLY A 75 8.54 -4.40 -21.26
C GLY A 75 8.32 -5.38 -20.11
N VAL A 76 7.85 -4.91 -18.95
CA VAL A 76 7.58 -5.73 -17.77
C VAL A 76 6.17 -6.26 -17.81
N ALA A 77 6.02 -7.58 -17.69
CA ALA A 77 4.72 -8.25 -17.72
C ALA A 77 4.09 -8.31 -16.33
N TRP A 78 2.75 -8.28 -16.30
CA TRP A 78 1.94 -8.51 -15.10
C TRP A 78 0.84 -9.52 -15.38
N GLN A 79 0.17 -9.96 -14.34
CA GLN A 79 -0.89 -10.95 -14.42
C GLN A 79 -2.00 -10.68 -13.40
N PRO A 80 -3.25 -11.10 -13.70
CA PRO A 80 -4.34 -11.01 -12.74
C PRO A 80 -4.04 -11.68 -11.41
N SER A 81 -4.50 -11.07 -10.33
CA SER A 81 -4.39 -11.57 -8.98
C SER A 81 -5.68 -11.31 -8.21
N ASN A 82 -5.83 -11.98 -7.07
CA ASN A 82 -6.88 -11.72 -6.12
C ASN A 82 -6.26 -11.09 -4.87
N MET A 83 -6.77 -9.91 -4.50
CA MET A 83 -6.41 -9.32 -3.23
C MET A 83 -7.36 -9.85 -2.16
N SER A 84 -6.82 -10.48 -1.13
CA SER A 84 -7.55 -10.90 0.05
C SER A 84 -7.02 -10.18 1.29
N PHE A 85 -7.87 -10.03 2.28
CA PHE A 85 -7.54 -9.44 3.56
C PHE A 85 -8.08 -10.36 4.65
N SER A 86 -7.26 -10.65 5.66
CA SER A 86 -7.66 -11.41 6.83
C SER A 86 -7.09 -10.76 8.08
N VAL A 87 -7.81 -10.91 9.17
CA VAL A 87 -7.41 -10.40 10.48
C VAL A 87 -7.41 -11.54 11.47
N GLN A 88 -6.32 -11.64 12.24
CA GLN A 88 -6.22 -12.51 13.41
C GLN A 88 -5.80 -11.68 14.60
N SER A 89 -6.57 -11.72 15.68
CA SER A 89 -6.28 -11.04 16.93
C SER A 89 -6.11 -12.07 18.05
N GLU A 90 -4.88 -12.23 18.53
CA GLU A 90 -4.57 -13.12 19.64
C GLU A 90 -5.27 -12.71 20.95
N LYS A 91 -5.44 -11.40 21.18
CA LYS A 91 -6.07 -10.85 22.39
C LYS A 91 -7.55 -11.24 22.52
N THR A 92 -8.26 -11.32 21.40
CA THR A 92 -9.70 -11.58 21.39
C THR A 92 -10.04 -12.93 20.78
N ASP A 93 -9.05 -13.69 20.33
CA ASP A 93 -9.22 -14.95 19.59
C ASP A 93 -10.19 -14.76 18.41
N LEU A 94 -10.11 -13.59 17.75
CA LEU A 94 -10.90 -13.23 16.60
C LEU A 94 -10.08 -13.47 15.34
N GLU A 95 -10.59 -14.30 14.45
CA GLU A 95 -10.02 -14.52 13.13
C GLU A 95 -11.12 -14.45 12.09
N TYR A 96 -10.95 -13.64 11.06
CA TYR A 96 -11.92 -13.51 9.98
C TYR A 96 -11.29 -13.06 8.68
N CYS A 97 -11.96 -13.38 7.57
CA CYS A 97 -11.64 -12.88 6.24
C CYS A 97 -12.92 -12.27 5.64
N PRO A 98 -12.97 -10.97 5.36
CA PRO A 98 -14.18 -10.32 4.86
C PRO A 98 -14.42 -10.48 3.36
N THR A 99 -13.66 -11.32 2.66
CA THR A 99 -13.72 -11.47 1.20
C THR A 99 -15.06 -12.04 0.73
N THR A 100 -15.63 -12.99 1.47
CA THR A 100 -16.96 -13.58 1.19
C THR A 100 -17.71 -13.84 2.47
N LEU A 101 -19.05 -13.97 2.39
CA LEU A 101 -19.87 -14.39 3.54
C LEU A 101 -19.41 -15.74 4.08
N ASN A 102 -19.06 -16.68 3.19
CA ASN A 102 -18.58 -17.99 3.59
C ASN A 102 -17.25 -17.92 4.33
N SER A 103 -16.34 -17.04 3.94
CA SER A 103 -15.05 -16.86 4.64
C SER A 103 -15.18 -16.13 5.97
N LEU A 104 -16.17 -15.24 6.12
CA LEU A 104 -16.54 -14.67 7.42
C LEU A 104 -17.06 -15.73 8.41
N ILE A 105 -17.78 -16.72 7.90
CA ILE A 105 -18.45 -17.77 8.66
C ILE A 105 -17.57 -19.02 8.78
N SER A 106 -16.46 -19.12 8.04
CA SER A 106 -15.59 -20.31 7.99
C SER A 106 -15.11 -20.77 9.37
N GLN A 107 -15.09 -19.87 10.34
CA GLN A 107 -14.95 -20.24 11.74
C GLN A 107 -16.34 -20.24 12.40
N ILE A 108 -16.83 -21.43 12.72
CA ILE A 108 -18.11 -21.64 13.43
C ILE A 108 -18.21 -20.79 14.70
N ARG A 109 -17.08 -20.53 15.37
CA ARG A 109 -16.99 -19.64 16.53
C ARG A 109 -17.48 -18.21 16.23
N ASN A 110 -17.27 -17.72 15.02
CA ASN A 110 -17.68 -16.36 14.63
C ASN A 110 -19.20 -16.20 14.53
N LEU A 111 -19.93 -17.29 14.22
CA LEU A 111 -21.39 -17.28 14.19
C LEU A 111 -22.04 -16.97 15.55
N LEU A 112 -21.33 -17.29 16.63
CA LEU A 112 -21.82 -17.08 18.00
C LEU A 112 -21.32 -15.75 18.60
N ARG A 113 -20.61 -14.92 17.84
CA ARG A 113 -20.06 -13.63 18.32
C ARG A 113 -20.87 -12.45 17.84
N PRO A 114 -21.64 -11.77 18.72
CA PRO A 114 -22.40 -10.57 18.38
C PRO A 114 -21.51 -9.46 17.80
N SER A 115 -20.25 -9.41 18.22
CA SER A 115 -19.26 -8.40 17.76
C SER A 115 -18.97 -8.48 16.25
N ILE A 116 -19.02 -9.68 15.65
CA ILE A 116 -18.85 -9.85 14.19
C ILE A 116 -20.03 -9.19 13.44
N TYR A 117 -21.24 -9.42 13.91
CA TYR A 117 -22.44 -8.84 13.28
C TYR A 117 -22.47 -7.32 13.42
N SER A 118 -22.11 -6.78 14.61
CA SER A 118 -21.95 -5.34 14.80
C SER A 118 -20.92 -4.76 13.84
N MET A 119 -19.73 -5.38 13.74
CA MET A 119 -18.66 -4.94 12.84
C MET A 119 -19.10 -4.95 11.37
N LEU A 120 -19.89 -5.95 10.94
CA LEU A 120 -20.46 -5.99 9.59
C LEU A 120 -21.42 -4.84 9.35
N VAL A 121 -22.36 -4.62 10.26
CA VAL A 121 -23.33 -3.50 10.16
C VAL A 121 -22.60 -2.17 10.10
N GLU A 122 -21.57 -1.98 10.94
CA GLU A 122 -20.76 -0.78 10.97
C GLU A 122 -19.91 -0.61 9.71
N SER A 123 -19.43 -1.70 9.08
CA SER A 123 -18.72 -1.63 7.82
C SER A 123 -19.62 -1.13 6.67
N PHE A 124 -20.87 -1.55 6.61
CA PHE A 124 -21.86 -1.02 5.65
C PHE A 124 -22.22 0.43 5.94
N ARG A 125 -22.38 0.77 7.22
CA ARG A 125 -22.60 2.14 7.65
C ARG A 125 -21.45 3.05 7.26
N PHE A 126 -20.19 2.64 7.51
CA PHE A 126 -19.00 3.38 7.15
C PHE A 126 -18.90 3.63 5.65
N ARG A 127 -19.15 2.62 4.80
CA ARG A 127 -19.16 2.77 3.35
C ARG A 127 -20.16 3.85 2.88
N ARG A 128 -21.33 3.92 3.49
CA ARG A 128 -22.35 4.94 3.17
C ARG A 128 -21.91 6.33 3.64
N GLU A 129 -21.44 6.45 4.88
CA GLU A 129 -21.05 7.71 5.49
C GLU A 129 -19.73 8.24 4.90
N ALA A 130 -18.86 7.39 4.40
CA ALA A 130 -17.61 7.74 3.72
C ALA A 130 -17.84 8.71 2.54
N GLN A 131 -18.94 8.58 1.82
CA GLN A 131 -19.27 9.51 0.72
C GLN A 131 -19.54 10.94 1.23
N GLU A 132 -20.01 11.10 2.46
CA GLU A 132 -20.24 12.41 3.09
C GLU A 132 -18.88 13.09 3.40
N ILE A 133 -17.90 12.32 3.87
CA ILE A 133 -16.53 12.82 4.13
C ILE A 133 -15.91 13.40 2.85
N LEU A 134 -16.02 12.67 1.74
CA LEU A 134 -15.48 13.11 0.45
C LEU A 134 -16.16 14.39 -0.06
N ARG A 135 -17.47 14.55 0.17
CA ARG A 135 -18.22 15.74 -0.25
C ARG A 135 -17.93 16.95 0.63
N ALA A 136 -17.66 16.74 1.91
CA ALA A 136 -17.39 17.81 2.86
C ALA A 136 -16.09 18.54 2.59
N ASN A 137 -15.10 17.90 1.88
CA ASN A 137 -13.75 18.43 1.64
C ASN A 137 -13.05 18.88 2.93
N ASP A 138 -13.31 18.17 4.03
CA ASP A 138 -12.70 18.43 5.33
C ASP A 138 -11.40 17.62 5.43
N TYR A 139 -10.27 18.32 5.42
CA TYR A 139 -8.94 17.74 5.51
C TYR A 139 -8.34 17.82 6.91
N GLU A 140 -9.03 18.50 7.85
CA GLU A 140 -8.54 18.73 9.21
C GLU A 140 -9.04 17.65 10.20
N THR A 141 -10.24 17.12 9.98
CA THR A 141 -10.80 16.10 10.85
C THR A 141 -9.99 14.80 10.75
N THR A 142 -9.46 14.36 11.90
CA THR A 142 -8.72 13.09 11.98
C THR A 142 -9.66 11.89 11.94
N LEU A 143 -9.12 10.73 11.52
CA LEU A 143 -9.90 9.49 11.45
C LEU A 143 -10.42 9.07 12.83
N GLY A 144 -9.60 9.21 13.88
CA GLY A 144 -10.00 8.92 15.25
C GLY A 144 -11.17 9.81 15.71
N ALA A 145 -11.05 11.13 15.54
CA ALA A 145 -12.11 12.08 15.90
C ALA A 145 -13.40 11.83 15.12
N TYR A 146 -13.32 11.49 13.83
CA TYR A 146 -14.46 11.14 13.01
C TYR A 146 -15.17 9.87 13.53
N LEU A 147 -14.41 8.79 13.75
CA LEU A 147 -14.96 7.51 14.19
C LEU A 147 -15.61 7.62 15.58
N GLU A 148 -14.97 8.32 16.51
CA GLU A 148 -15.48 8.58 17.84
C GLU A 148 -16.73 9.47 17.79
N GLY A 149 -16.68 10.59 17.06
CA GLY A 149 -17.80 11.52 16.92
C GLY A 149 -19.03 10.91 16.28
N LYS A 150 -18.86 9.93 15.41
CA LYS A 150 -19.96 9.14 14.80
C LYS A 150 -20.38 7.94 15.65
N GLY A 151 -19.72 7.67 16.77
CA GLY A 151 -20.05 6.58 17.70
C GLY A 151 -19.81 5.18 17.12
N TYR A 152 -18.74 4.99 16.38
CA TYR A 152 -18.32 3.66 15.96
C TYR A 152 -17.79 2.85 17.15
N SER A 153 -18.05 1.54 17.15
CA SER A 153 -17.60 0.66 18.23
C SER A 153 -16.09 0.47 18.24
N GLN A 154 -15.53 0.27 19.42
CA GLN A 154 -14.10 -0.10 19.56
C GLN A 154 -13.77 -1.40 18.83
N THR A 155 -14.73 -2.32 18.71
CA THR A 155 -14.59 -3.55 17.92
C THR A 155 -14.36 -3.24 16.44
N PHE A 156 -15.17 -2.37 15.86
CA PHE A 156 -15.02 -1.96 14.46
C PHE A 156 -13.68 -1.23 14.23
N ILE A 157 -13.33 -0.32 15.13
CA ILE A 157 -12.08 0.46 15.02
C ILE A 157 -10.87 -0.48 15.09
N HIS A 158 -10.76 -1.29 16.14
CA HIS A 158 -9.57 -2.10 16.41
C HIS A 158 -9.48 -3.40 15.61
N HIS A 159 -10.60 -3.92 15.13
CA HIS A 159 -10.58 -5.18 14.38
C HIS A 159 -10.88 -5.03 12.89
N PHE A 160 -11.29 -3.84 12.42
CA PHE A 160 -11.53 -3.61 10.99
C PHE A 160 -10.71 -2.43 10.45
N ILE A 161 -10.93 -1.21 10.96
CA ILE A 161 -10.32 0.00 10.39
C ILE A 161 -8.78 0.01 10.57
N ILE A 162 -8.31 -0.17 11.81
CA ILE A 162 -6.88 -0.14 12.11
C ILE A 162 -6.12 -1.25 11.39
N PRO A 163 -6.50 -2.54 11.49
CA PRO A 163 -5.78 -3.60 10.80
C PRO A 163 -5.76 -3.44 9.27
N MET A 164 -6.82 -2.91 8.68
CA MET A 164 -6.85 -2.63 7.26
C MET A 164 -5.89 -1.49 6.90
N GLY A 165 -5.85 -0.45 7.71
CA GLY A 165 -4.88 0.64 7.55
C GLY A 165 -3.43 0.15 7.68
N GLU A 166 -3.13 -0.65 8.70
CA GLU A 166 -1.81 -1.25 8.91
C GLU A 166 -1.35 -2.10 7.72
N ALA A 167 -2.25 -2.93 7.20
CA ALA A 167 -1.97 -3.77 6.03
C ALA A 167 -1.66 -2.96 4.76
N ILE A 168 -2.28 -1.79 4.61
CA ILE A 168 -2.12 -0.93 3.43
C ILE A 168 -0.86 -0.05 3.54
N TRP A 169 -0.66 0.60 4.68
CA TRP A 169 0.39 1.62 4.84
C TRP A 169 1.60 1.17 5.65
N SER A 170 1.59 -0.04 6.22
CA SER A 170 2.66 -0.54 7.12
C SER A 170 3.01 0.46 8.22
N ALA A 171 2.00 1.18 8.74
CA ALA A 171 2.17 2.25 9.72
C ALA A 171 1.80 1.79 11.13
N ASP A 172 2.34 2.48 12.14
CA ASP A 172 2.01 2.23 13.56
C ASP A 172 0.49 2.47 13.80
N PRO A 173 -0.23 1.55 14.46
CA PRO A 173 -1.64 1.69 14.84
C PRO A 173 -1.99 3.02 15.49
N LYS A 174 -1.10 3.57 16.30
CA LYS A 174 -1.30 4.84 16.98
C LYS A 174 -1.39 6.03 16.04
N GLN A 175 -0.75 5.96 14.90
CA GLN A 175 -0.75 7.04 13.91
C GLN A 175 -2.06 7.15 13.15
N PHE A 176 -2.87 6.07 13.09
CA PHE A 176 -4.14 6.09 12.38
C PHE A 176 -5.18 7.01 13.01
N ASN A 177 -5.14 7.20 14.31
CA ASN A 177 -6.05 8.15 14.96
C ASN A 177 -5.83 9.59 14.48
N GLU A 178 -4.57 9.94 14.17
CA GLU A 178 -4.18 11.27 13.68
C GLU A 178 -4.23 11.39 12.15
N PHE A 179 -4.51 10.28 11.44
CA PHE A 179 -4.56 10.30 9.98
C PHE A 179 -5.79 11.10 9.51
N PRO A 180 -5.69 11.99 8.49
CA PRO A 180 -6.83 12.71 7.97
C PRO A 180 -7.92 11.77 7.45
N ALA A 181 -9.15 11.88 7.98
CA ALA A 181 -10.27 11.03 7.59
C ALA A 181 -10.56 11.09 6.09
N HIS A 182 -10.48 12.30 5.50
CA HIS A 182 -10.66 12.50 4.07
C HIS A 182 -9.66 11.69 3.24
N SER A 183 -8.37 11.73 3.58
CA SER A 183 -7.31 11.01 2.85
C SER A 183 -7.48 9.49 2.96
N PHE A 184 -7.84 8.99 4.13
CA PHE A 184 -8.15 7.57 4.35
C PHE A 184 -9.32 7.11 3.46
N VAL A 185 -10.42 7.83 3.50
CA VAL A 185 -11.63 7.50 2.72
C VAL A 185 -11.39 7.67 1.22
N GLN A 186 -10.64 8.70 0.80
CA GLN A 186 -10.28 8.90 -0.60
C GLN A 186 -9.48 7.72 -1.15
N PHE A 187 -8.54 7.20 -0.37
CA PHE A 187 -7.80 5.99 -0.74
C PHE A 187 -8.74 4.79 -0.90
N PHE A 188 -9.63 4.57 0.07
CA PHE A 188 -10.59 3.47 0.02
C PHE A 188 -11.53 3.58 -1.19
N ASN A 189 -11.97 4.80 -1.51
CA ASN A 189 -12.81 5.06 -2.68
C ASN A 189 -12.07 4.75 -3.99
N ASN A 190 -10.84 5.24 -4.14
CA ASN A 190 -10.03 5.04 -5.32
C ASN A 190 -9.71 3.55 -5.57
N HIS A 191 -9.54 2.78 -4.51
CA HIS A 191 -9.21 1.35 -4.60
C HIS A 191 -10.44 0.42 -4.60
N GLY A 192 -11.66 1.00 -4.68
CA GLY A 192 -12.90 0.23 -4.76
C GLY A 192 -13.33 -0.44 -3.45
N PHE A 193 -12.67 -0.17 -2.31
CA PHE A 193 -13.04 -0.78 -1.02
C PHE A 193 -14.39 -0.31 -0.49
N LEU A 194 -14.88 0.84 -0.96
CA LEU A 194 -16.21 1.33 -0.63
C LEU A 194 -17.30 0.71 -1.50
N ASN A 195 -16.95 0.07 -2.61
CA ASN A 195 -17.89 -0.56 -3.52
C ASN A 195 -18.16 -2.00 -3.11
N VAL A 196 -19.41 -2.44 -3.21
CA VAL A 196 -19.80 -3.85 -3.01
C VAL A 196 -19.71 -4.64 -4.32
N LYS A 197 -19.87 -3.93 -5.44
CA LYS A 197 -19.77 -4.48 -6.80
C LYS A 197 -18.77 -3.65 -7.61
N ASP A 198 -18.30 -4.19 -8.71
CA ASP A 198 -17.39 -3.51 -9.63
C ASP A 198 -16.04 -3.12 -8.98
N GLN A 199 -15.46 -4.05 -8.23
CA GLN A 199 -14.10 -3.88 -7.73
C GLN A 199 -13.10 -3.98 -8.88
N PRO A 200 -12.02 -3.17 -8.88
CA PRO A 200 -10.99 -3.23 -9.91
C PRO A 200 -10.32 -4.60 -9.92
N GLN A 201 -9.94 -5.08 -11.13
CA GLN A 201 -9.13 -6.28 -11.23
C GLN A 201 -7.72 -6.00 -10.72
N TRP A 202 -7.34 -6.67 -9.65
CA TRP A 202 -5.99 -6.57 -9.11
C TRP A 202 -4.99 -7.33 -9.97
N GLN A 203 -3.79 -6.79 -10.03
CA GLN A 203 -2.67 -7.29 -10.82
C GLN A 203 -1.44 -7.43 -9.93
N VAL A 204 -0.57 -8.37 -10.29
CA VAL A 204 0.79 -8.52 -9.71
C VAL A 204 1.82 -8.53 -10.82
N ILE A 205 3.01 -8.05 -10.53
CA ILE A 205 4.14 -8.13 -11.47
C ILE A 205 4.55 -9.61 -11.61
N LYS A 206 4.64 -10.10 -12.83
CA LYS A 206 5.03 -11.48 -13.10
C LYS A 206 6.49 -11.71 -12.71
N GLY A 207 6.73 -12.63 -11.79
CA GLY A 207 8.08 -12.91 -11.24
C GLY A 207 8.49 -11.99 -10.08
N GLY A 208 7.53 -11.23 -9.54
CA GLY A 208 7.72 -10.30 -8.41
C GLY A 208 8.13 -8.89 -8.83
N SER A 209 7.91 -7.94 -7.95
CA SER A 209 8.13 -6.51 -8.20
C SER A 209 9.59 -6.18 -8.54
N ARG A 210 10.56 -6.93 -8.04
CA ARG A 210 11.98 -6.77 -8.40
C ARG A 210 12.26 -6.82 -9.91
N THR A 211 11.38 -7.43 -10.72
CA THR A 211 11.61 -7.59 -12.16
C THR A 211 11.64 -6.27 -12.92
N TYR A 212 11.01 -5.22 -12.43
CA TYR A 212 11.11 -3.89 -13.06
C TYR A 212 12.33 -3.07 -12.61
N VAL A 213 13.01 -3.46 -11.54
CA VAL A 213 14.15 -2.70 -11.00
C VAL A 213 15.29 -2.63 -12.02
N GLU A 214 15.69 -3.75 -12.58
CA GLU A 214 16.80 -3.81 -13.54
C GLU A 214 16.54 -2.99 -14.80
N PRO A 215 15.44 -3.17 -15.55
CA PRO A 215 15.17 -2.35 -16.73
C PRO A 215 14.99 -0.86 -16.41
N LEU A 216 14.45 -0.51 -15.24
CA LEU A 216 14.28 0.87 -14.82
C LEU A 216 15.60 1.56 -14.47
N THR A 217 16.57 0.83 -13.90
CA THR A 217 17.84 1.38 -13.42
C THR A 217 18.97 1.28 -14.43
N ARG A 218 18.83 0.48 -15.48
CA ARG A 218 19.88 0.11 -16.45
C ARG A 218 20.70 1.29 -16.96
N SER A 219 20.06 2.42 -17.24
CA SER A 219 20.72 3.59 -17.83
C SER A 219 21.59 4.39 -16.86
N TYR A 220 21.46 4.18 -15.54
CA TYR A 220 22.21 4.92 -14.52
C TYR A 220 22.71 4.04 -13.36
N LYS A 221 22.67 2.72 -13.52
CA LYS A 221 23.01 1.76 -12.46
C LYS A 221 24.39 1.98 -11.86
N ASP A 222 25.38 2.33 -12.70
CA ASP A 222 26.76 2.58 -12.27
C ASP A 222 26.89 3.87 -11.44
N ASN A 223 25.89 4.74 -11.47
CA ASN A 223 25.84 5.97 -10.70
C ASN A 223 25.06 5.81 -9.38
N VAL A 224 24.64 4.59 -9.02
CA VAL A 224 23.99 4.29 -7.74
C VAL A 224 25.05 3.96 -6.70
N ARG A 225 24.98 4.66 -5.57
CA ARG A 225 25.84 4.44 -4.41
C ARG A 225 25.04 3.77 -3.32
N LEU A 226 25.23 2.46 -3.17
CA LEU A 226 24.61 1.65 -2.10
C LEU A 226 25.36 1.85 -0.78
N SER A 227 24.70 1.48 0.33
CA SER A 227 25.21 1.63 1.70
C SER A 227 25.73 3.05 1.98
N CYS A 228 25.09 4.04 1.38
CA CYS A 228 25.49 5.44 1.43
C CYS A 228 24.33 6.35 1.90
N PRO A 229 23.99 6.30 3.21
CA PRO A 229 22.90 7.11 3.77
C PRO A 229 23.24 8.58 3.71
N VAL A 230 22.28 9.41 3.24
CA VAL A 230 22.39 10.86 3.30
C VAL A 230 22.03 11.34 4.71
N VAL A 231 22.98 11.89 5.42
CA VAL A 231 22.83 12.32 6.82
C VAL A 231 22.39 13.79 6.97
N SER A 232 22.70 14.63 5.97
CA SER A 232 22.26 16.03 5.98
C SER A 232 22.22 16.63 4.58
N ILE A 233 21.32 17.59 4.40
CA ILE A 233 21.22 18.40 3.18
C ILE A 233 21.28 19.87 3.61
N LYS A 234 22.19 20.67 3.03
CA LYS A 234 22.31 22.09 3.30
C LYS A 234 21.92 22.87 2.04
N ARG A 235 20.89 23.69 2.15
CA ARG A 235 20.50 24.63 1.10
C ARG A 235 21.34 25.89 1.20
N HIS A 236 21.94 26.30 0.11
CA HIS A 236 22.64 27.58 0.02
C HIS A 236 21.68 28.65 -0.49
N PRO A 237 21.82 29.93 -0.03
CA PRO A 237 20.89 31.00 -0.38
C PRO A 237 20.84 31.34 -1.88
N ASP A 238 21.91 31.02 -2.60
CA ASP A 238 22.11 31.39 -4.01
C ASP A 238 21.74 30.28 -5.01
N ASN A 239 21.07 29.19 -4.53
CA ASN A 239 20.65 28.05 -5.36
C ASN A 239 19.17 27.71 -5.17
#